data_963b9bac70173c2329a765fa79382748
#
_entry.id   963b9bac70173c2329a765fa79382748
#
_cell.length_a   1.000
_cell.length_b   1.000
_cell.length_c   1.000
_cell.angle_alpha   90.00
_cell.angle_beta   90.00
_cell.angle_gamma   90.00
#
_symmetry.space_group_name_H-M   'P 1'
#
loop_
_entity.id
_entity.type
_entity.pdbx_description
1 polymer ?
#
loop_
_entity_poly.entity_id
_entity_poly.type
_entity_poly.pdbx_seq_one_letter_code
_entity_poly.pdbx_strand_id
1 'polypeptide(L)'
;QWGVSDDVICAGNEKAMTFLEDVLGEVIDLFPSEYIHVGGDECPKVRWKSCPKCQARIKAEGLKGNDKHTAEERLQSYVIERMEKFVESKGRHIIGWDEILEGGLAPNATVMSWRGVNGGIEAAKQKHNVIMTPNSYLYFDYYQSTDTEHDPLAIGGYLPLERVYSFEPTAGIPEEYRKYVIGVQANLWTEYIPTFSQVEYMVLPRMDALAEVQWTCLLYTSDAADD
;
A
#
# COMPACT_ATOMS: atom_id res chain seq x y z
N GLN A 1 1.31 3.95 21.81
CA GLN A 1 0.46 2.79 21.52
C GLN A 1 0.77 2.34 20.10
N TRP A 2 1.07 1.07 19.91
CA TRP A 2 1.31 0.47 18.60
C TRP A 2 -0.02 0.04 17.97
N GLY A 3 -0.08 0.06 16.64
CA GLY A 3 -1.24 -0.40 15.88
C GLY A 3 -2.19 0.72 15.46
N VAL A 4 -3.33 0.32 14.90
CA VAL A 4 -4.36 1.20 14.35
C VAL A 4 -4.97 2.08 15.45
N SER A 5 -5.11 3.37 15.16
CA SER A 5 -5.67 4.36 16.10
C SER A 5 -6.92 5.03 15.51
N ASP A 6 -7.91 5.28 16.39
CA ASP A 6 -9.06 6.11 16.02
C ASP A 6 -8.69 7.61 15.89
N ASP A 7 -7.48 8.01 16.32
CA ASP A 7 -7.00 9.38 16.24
C ASP A 7 -6.49 9.70 14.83
N VAL A 8 -7.41 9.86 13.90
CA VAL A 8 -7.15 10.22 12.51
C VAL A 8 -7.24 11.74 12.28
N ILE A 9 -6.56 12.22 11.24
CA ILE A 9 -6.61 13.63 10.84
C ILE A 9 -8.05 14.05 10.51
N CYS A 10 -8.45 15.23 10.99
CA CYS A 10 -9.78 15.75 10.72
C CYS A 10 -9.89 16.29 9.28
N ALA A 11 -10.48 15.49 8.39
CA ALA A 11 -10.67 15.82 6.98
C ALA A 11 -11.57 17.05 6.73
N GLY A 12 -12.37 17.46 7.73
CA GLY A 12 -13.18 18.67 7.70
C GLY A 12 -12.44 19.94 8.14
N ASN A 13 -11.19 19.81 8.62
CA ASN A 13 -10.39 20.95 9.08
C ASN A 13 -9.44 21.43 7.98
N GLU A 14 -9.68 22.61 7.43
CA GLU A 14 -8.88 23.15 6.33
C GLU A 14 -7.39 23.32 6.71
N LYS A 15 -7.10 23.73 7.94
CA LYS A 15 -5.71 23.83 8.41
C LYS A 15 -4.98 22.49 8.42
N ALA A 16 -5.71 21.38 8.71
CA ALA A 16 -5.13 20.06 8.66
C ALA A 16 -4.84 19.61 7.21
N MET A 17 -5.71 19.98 6.28
CA MET A 17 -5.49 19.70 4.85
C MET A 17 -4.29 20.47 4.31
N THR A 18 -4.20 21.78 4.61
CA THR A 18 -3.03 22.59 4.23
C THR A 18 -1.74 22.06 4.85
N PHE A 19 -1.79 21.61 6.12
CA PHE A 19 -0.62 20.98 6.77
C PHE A 19 -0.15 19.73 6.02
N LEU A 20 -1.06 18.89 5.52
CA LEU A 20 -0.68 17.73 4.70
C LEU A 20 -0.02 18.15 3.38
N GLU A 21 -0.54 19.20 2.74
CA GLU A 21 0.04 19.79 1.52
C GLU A 21 1.45 20.34 1.79
N ASP A 22 1.65 21.03 2.91
CA ASP A 22 2.96 21.57 3.32
C ASP A 22 3.97 20.43 3.54
N VAL A 23 3.58 19.36 4.27
CA VAL A 23 4.43 18.16 4.48
C VAL A 23 4.79 17.50 3.16
N LEU A 24 3.81 17.32 2.27
CA LEU A 24 4.07 16.74 0.93
C LEU A 24 4.99 17.65 0.10
N GLY A 25 4.88 18.95 0.25
CA GLY A 25 5.79 19.92 -0.39
C GLY A 25 7.24 19.71 0.03
N GLU A 26 7.50 19.60 1.33
CA GLU A 26 8.84 19.31 1.85
C GLU A 26 9.37 17.94 1.40
N VAL A 27 8.51 16.92 1.39
CA VAL A 27 8.89 15.58 0.90
C VAL A 27 9.29 15.63 -0.58
N ILE A 28 8.52 16.34 -1.41
CA ILE A 28 8.81 16.47 -2.84
C ILE A 28 10.15 17.18 -3.09
N ASP A 29 10.47 18.17 -2.28
CA ASP A 29 11.74 18.91 -2.38
C ASP A 29 12.94 18.03 -1.97
N LEU A 30 12.75 17.11 -1.01
CA LEU A 30 13.81 16.21 -0.53
C LEU A 30 14.03 14.98 -1.44
N PHE A 31 12.97 14.47 -2.06
CA PHE A 31 13.01 13.24 -2.84
C PHE A 31 12.70 13.52 -4.32
N PRO A 32 13.65 13.24 -5.23
CA PRO A 32 13.47 13.52 -6.66
C PRO A 32 12.60 12.47 -7.39
N SER A 33 11.96 11.55 -6.67
CA SER A 33 11.14 10.48 -7.25
C SER A 33 9.95 11.04 -8.02
N GLU A 34 9.61 10.43 -9.14
CA GLU A 34 8.39 10.69 -9.90
C GLU A 34 7.14 10.36 -9.09
N TYR A 35 7.22 9.36 -8.21
CA TYR A 35 6.12 8.90 -7.38
C TYR A 35 6.33 9.29 -5.91
N ILE A 36 5.25 9.75 -5.28
CA ILE A 36 5.18 10.10 -3.85
C ILE A 36 4.10 9.22 -3.20
N HIS A 37 4.50 8.45 -2.19
CA HIS A 37 3.57 7.61 -1.45
C HIS A 37 2.85 8.44 -0.38
N VAL A 38 1.52 8.49 -0.45
CA VAL A 38 0.67 9.32 0.44
C VAL A 38 0.01 8.50 1.57
N GLY A 39 0.30 7.20 1.68
CA GLY A 39 -0.32 6.33 2.68
C GLY A 39 -1.75 5.95 2.31
N GLY A 40 -2.70 6.26 3.16
CA GLY A 40 -4.14 6.01 2.95
C GLY A 40 -4.65 4.75 3.66
N ASP A 41 -3.77 4.02 4.34
CA ASP A 41 -4.06 2.80 5.08
C ASP A 41 -4.69 3.06 6.46
N GLU A 42 -5.34 2.02 6.97
CA GLU A 42 -5.74 1.89 8.37
C GLU A 42 -6.39 3.14 8.99
N CYS A 43 -7.26 3.80 8.23
CA CYS A 43 -7.97 5.00 8.66
C CYS A 43 -9.37 4.67 9.18
N PRO A 44 -9.57 4.45 10.51
CA PRO A 44 -10.90 4.23 11.07
C PRO A 44 -11.79 5.46 10.91
N LYS A 45 -13.04 5.25 10.51
CA LYS A 45 -13.99 6.33 10.25
C LYS A 45 -14.82 6.72 11.48
N VAL A 46 -14.56 6.12 12.64
CA VAL A 46 -15.34 6.31 13.87
C VAL A 46 -15.44 7.77 14.27
N ARG A 47 -14.30 8.48 14.29
CA ARG A 47 -14.28 9.90 14.66
C ARG A 47 -14.89 10.79 13.57
N TRP A 48 -14.74 10.46 12.31
CA TRP A 48 -15.34 11.23 11.22
C TRP A 48 -16.87 11.21 11.25
N LYS A 49 -17.46 10.08 11.66
CA LYS A 49 -18.93 9.93 11.80
C LYS A 49 -19.52 10.90 12.82
N SER A 50 -18.80 11.21 13.86
CA SER A 50 -19.24 12.10 14.95
C SER A 50 -18.66 13.51 14.88
N CYS A 51 -17.67 13.78 14.02
CA CYS A 51 -17.00 15.06 13.94
C CYS A 51 -17.84 16.07 13.13
N PRO A 52 -18.30 17.20 13.75
CA PRO A 52 -19.11 18.18 13.04
C PRO A 52 -18.43 18.78 11.81
N LYS A 53 -17.10 18.95 11.83
CA LYS A 53 -16.34 19.48 10.70
C LYS A 53 -16.28 18.50 9.54
N CYS A 54 -16.05 17.18 9.83
CA CYS A 54 -16.05 16.15 8.80
C CYS A 54 -17.45 16.00 8.18
N GLN A 55 -18.50 16.00 8.98
CA GLN A 55 -19.88 15.93 8.48
C GLN A 55 -20.27 17.16 7.68
N ALA A 56 -19.80 18.36 8.08
CA ALA A 56 -19.97 19.58 7.30
C ALA A 56 -19.27 19.50 5.92
N ARG A 57 -18.03 18.94 5.88
CA ARG A 57 -17.29 18.71 4.64
C ARG A 57 -18.03 17.72 3.73
N ILE A 58 -18.47 16.58 4.26
CA ILE A 58 -19.27 15.59 3.53
C ILE A 58 -20.48 16.25 2.87
N LYS A 59 -21.19 17.11 3.61
CA LYS A 59 -22.36 17.83 3.08
C LYS A 59 -21.96 18.84 2.01
N ALA A 60 -20.91 19.62 2.24
CA ALA A 60 -20.45 20.67 1.33
C ALA A 60 -19.98 20.11 -0.02
N GLU A 61 -19.26 19.00 0.02
CA GLU A 61 -18.73 18.32 -1.18
C GLU A 61 -19.75 17.34 -1.81
N GLY A 62 -20.95 17.21 -1.22
CA GLY A 62 -22.00 16.31 -1.72
C GLY A 62 -21.63 14.83 -1.67
N LEU A 63 -20.77 14.43 -0.74
CA LEU A 63 -20.28 13.05 -0.60
C LEU A 63 -21.38 12.15 -0.05
N LYS A 64 -22.09 11.47 -0.92
CA LYS A 64 -23.21 10.58 -0.55
C LYS A 64 -22.73 9.13 -0.55
N GLY A 65 -23.06 8.39 0.51
CA GLY A 65 -22.95 6.94 0.52
C GLY A 65 -23.84 6.27 -0.53
N ASN A 66 -23.50 5.05 -0.89
CA ASN A 66 -24.29 4.15 -1.73
C ASN A 66 -24.15 2.71 -1.22
N ASP A 67 -24.66 1.74 -1.98
CA ASP A 67 -24.61 0.32 -1.60
C ASP A 67 -23.19 -0.25 -1.44
N LYS A 68 -22.16 0.42 -2.01
CA LYS A 68 -20.78 -0.01 -1.99
C LYS A 68 -19.89 0.79 -1.02
N HIS A 69 -20.21 2.05 -0.80
CA HIS A 69 -19.36 2.99 -0.08
C HIS A 69 -20.17 3.88 0.87
N THR A 70 -19.67 4.08 2.07
CA THR A 70 -20.22 5.05 3.03
C THR A 70 -19.83 6.48 2.66
N ALA A 71 -20.47 7.47 3.27
CA ALA A 71 -20.11 8.88 3.09
C ALA A 71 -18.69 9.18 3.64
N GLU A 72 -18.28 8.50 4.70
CA GLU A 72 -16.96 8.63 5.30
C GLU A 72 -15.86 7.99 4.44
N GLU A 73 -16.12 6.89 3.74
CA GLU A 73 -15.20 6.35 2.73
C GLU A 73 -15.06 7.31 1.55
N ARG A 74 -16.14 7.95 1.14
CA ARG A 74 -16.08 9.04 0.16
C ARG A 74 -15.29 10.25 0.65
N LEU A 75 -15.33 10.54 1.94
CA LEU A 75 -14.50 11.58 2.53
C LEU A 75 -13.01 11.19 2.49
N GLN A 76 -12.66 9.92 2.69
CA GLN A 76 -11.29 9.44 2.48
C GLN A 76 -10.86 9.64 1.02
N SER A 77 -11.68 9.24 0.07
CA SER A 77 -11.44 9.46 -1.36
C SER A 77 -11.22 10.95 -1.67
N TYR A 78 -12.05 11.85 -1.13
CA TYR A 78 -11.86 13.30 -1.25
C TYR A 78 -10.48 13.77 -0.74
N VAL A 79 -10.02 13.26 0.40
CA VAL A 79 -8.68 13.61 0.93
C VAL A 79 -7.59 13.13 -0.03
N ILE A 80 -7.67 11.90 -0.51
CA ILE A 80 -6.68 11.34 -1.47
C ILE A 80 -6.67 12.13 -2.78
N GLU A 81 -7.84 12.45 -3.34
CA GLU A 81 -7.93 13.28 -4.55
C GLU A 81 -7.33 14.69 -4.35
N ARG A 82 -7.49 15.26 -3.17
CA ARG A 82 -6.88 16.55 -2.86
C ARG A 82 -5.36 16.46 -2.81
N MET A 83 -4.82 15.40 -2.18
CA MET A 83 -3.37 15.14 -2.16
C MET A 83 -2.85 14.84 -3.57
N GLU A 84 -3.58 14.09 -4.38
CA GLU A 84 -3.23 13.86 -5.79
C GLU A 84 -3.10 15.18 -6.55
N LYS A 85 -4.11 16.04 -6.50
CA LYS A 85 -4.10 17.35 -7.17
C LYS A 85 -2.91 18.21 -6.75
N PHE A 86 -2.58 18.20 -5.46
CA PHE A 86 -1.42 18.91 -4.96
C PHE A 86 -0.11 18.34 -5.51
N VAL A 87 0.09 17.05 -5.42
CA VAL A 87 1.29 16.34 -5.90
C VAL A 87 1.44 16.48 -7.41
N GLU A 88 0.36 16.37 -8.18
CA GLU A 88 0.35 16.59 -9.63
C GLU A 88 0.70 18.04 -10.01
N SER A 89 0.27 19.03 -9.21
CA SER A 89 0.66 20.42 -9.43
C SER A 89 2.17 20.65 -9.34
N LYS A 90 2.89 19.71 -8.71
CA LYS A 90 4.36 19.68 -8.61
C LYS A 90 5.01 18.75 -9.64
N GLY A 91 4.24 18.22 -10.60
CA GLY A 91 4.73 17.33 -11.66
C GLY A 91 5.09 15.93 -11.16
N ARG A 92 4.45 15.44 -10.10
CA ARG A 92 4.65 14.12 -9.52
C ARG A 92 3.34 13.32 -9.53
N HIS A 93 3.40 12.03 -9.24
CA HIS A 93 2.26 11.13 -9.15
C HIS A 93 2.15 10.54 -7.75
N ILE A 94 0.92 10.18 -7.33
CA ILE A 94 0.74 9.54 -6.02
C ILE A 94 0.76 8.01 -6.12
N ILE A 95 1.22 7.39 -5.03
CA ILE A 95 0.96 6.00 -4.68
C ILE A 95 0.19 5.99 -3.36
N GLY A 96 -0.78 5.12 -3.22
CA GLY A 96 -1.44 4.86 -1.93
C GLY A 96 -1.64 3.38 -1.70
N TRP A 97 -1.76 2.99 -0.42
CA TRP A 97 -2.14 1.63 -0.05
C TRP A 97 -3.52 1.30 -0.59
N ASP A 98 -3.86 0.01 -0.70
CA ASP A 98 -5.08 -0.40 -1.40
C ASP A 98 -6.39 0.04 -0.75
N GLU A 99 -6.36 0.61 0.46
CA GLU A 99 -7.50 1.28 1.09
C GLU A 99 -7.95 2.54 0.33
N ILE A 100 -7.12 3.11 -0.53
CA ILE A 100 -7.54 4.24 -1.40
C ILE A 100 -8.59 3.85 -2.43
N LEU A 101 -8.83 2.54 -2.63
CA LEU A 101 -9.98 2.02 -3.38
C LEU A 101 -11.32 2.32 -2.69
N GLU A 102 -11.32 2.44 -1.35
CA GLU A 102 -12.50 2.73 -0.56
C GLU A 102 -13.01 4.15 -0.87
N GLY A 103 -14.28 4.25 -1.25
CA GLY A 103 -14.88 5.53 -1.63
C GLY A 103 -14.68 5.94 -3.09
N GLY A 104 -13.83 5.24 -3.82
CA GLY A 104 -13.46 5.49 -5.21
C GLY A 104 -12.01 5.97 -5.35
N LEU A 105 -11.34 5.54 -6.42
CA LEU A 105 -9.96 5.92 -6.71
C LEU A 105 -9.87 7.37 -7.21
N ALA A 106 -8.85 8.09 -6.76
CA ALA A 106 -8.40 9.31 -7.41
C ALA A 106 -7.92 9.00 -8.84
N PRO A 107 -8.16 9.90 -9.83
CA PRO A 107 -8.08 9.56 -11.26
C PRO A 107 -6.78 8.96 -11.75
N ASN A 108 -5.63 9.37 -11.19
CA ASN A 108 -4.30 8.95 -11.64
C ASN A 108 -3.49 8.22 -10.57
N ALA A 109 -4.13 7.87 -9.45
CA ALA A 109 -3.46 7.20 -8.34
C ALA A 109 -2.93 5.83 -8.73
N THR A 110 -1.70 5.53 -8.31
CA THR A 110 -1.15 4.18 -8.32
C THR A 110 -1.51 3.47 -7.03
N VAL A 111 -1.96 2.23 -7.11
CA VAL A 111 -2.38 1.44 -5.94
C VAL A 111 -1.28 0.47 -5.53
N MET A 112 -0.87 0.53 -4.25
CA MET A 112 0.02 -0.46 -3.65
C MET A 112 -0.83 -1.47 -2.86
N SER A 113 -0.90 -2.71 -3.36
CA SER A 113 -1.79 -3.76 -2.84
C SER A 113 -1.08 -4.58 -1.78
N TRP A 114 -1.43 -4.38 -0.48
CA TRP A 114 -0.79 -5.04 0.65
C TRP A 114 -1.69 -6.02 1.41
N ARG A 115 -3.00 -5.78 1.48
CA ARG A 115 -3.97 -6.67 2.16
C ARG A 115 -4.25 -7.96 1.39
N GLY A 116 -3.42 -8.28 0.42
CA GLY A 116 -3.52 -9.40 -0.51
C GLY A 116 -3.44 -8.90 -1.95
N VAL A 117 -3.82 -9.74 -2.90
CA VAL A 117 -3.75 -9.41 -4.34
C VAL A 117 -5.02 -8.75 -4.89
N ASN A 118 -6.13 -8.83 -4.17
CA ASN A 118 -7.45 -8.42 -4.69
C ASN A 118 -7.51 -6.91 -4.96
N GLY A 119 -6.92 -6.07 -4.11
CA GLY A 119 -6.85 -4.63 -4.34
C GLY A 119 -6.13 -4.29 -5.65
N GLY A 120 -5.01 -4.97 -5.90
CA GLY A 120 -4.28 -4.81 -7.16
C GLY A 120 -5.06 -5.28 -8.38
N ILE A 121 -5.74 -6.43 -8.28
CA ILE A 121 -6.61 -6.94 -9.36
C ILE A 121 -7.72 -5.93 -9.68
N GLU A 122 -8.35 -5.38 -8.66
CA GLU A 122 -9.44 -4.40 -8.81
C GLU A 122 -8.93 -3.09 -9.44
N ALA A 123 -7.79 -2.57 -8.97
CA ALA A 123 -7.18 -1.36 -9.51
C ALA A 123 -6.73 -1.54 -10.97
N ALA A 124 -6.10 -2.67 -11.31
CA ALA A 124 -5.70 -2.98 -12.69
C ALA A 124 -6.89 -3.04 -13.64
N LYS A 125 -8.01 -3.65 -13.22
CA LYS A 125 -9.27 -3.66 -14.00
C LYS A 125 -9.84 -2.26 -14.23
N GLN A 126 -9.60 -1.34 -13.30
CA GLN A 126 -9.95 0.08 -13.45
C GLN A 126 -8.90 0.87 -14.24
N LYS A 127 -7.85 0.20 -14.76
CA LYS A 127 -6.75 0.78 -15.54
C LYS A 127 -5.84 1.71 -14.75
N HIS A 128 -5.72 1.50 -13.45
CA HIS A 128 -4.75 2.15 -12.59
C HIS A 128 -3.48 1.33 -12.50
N ASN A 129 -2.33 2.01 -12.41
CA ASN A 129 -1.07 1.36 -12.13
C ASN A 129 -1.10 0.70 -10.75
N VAL A 130 -0.44 -0.45 -10.64
CA VAL A 130 -0.42 -1.28 -9.44
C VAL A 130 1.01 -1.68 -9.10
N ILE A 131 1.34 -1.60 -7.82
CA ILE A 131 2.51 -2.24 -7.23
C ILE A 131 2.00 -3.33 -6.29
N MET A 132 2.43 -4.57 -6.52
CA MET A 132 2.04 -5.70 -5.70
C MET A 132 2.98 -5.86 -4.51
N THR A 133 2.42 -5.83 -3.31
CA THR A 133 3.15 -6.05 -2.05
C THR A 133 2.32 -6.83 -1.02
N PRO A 134 1.65 -7.93 -1.43
CA PRO A 134 0.74 -8.65 -0.55
C PRO A 134 1.47 -9.22 0.66
N ASN A 135 0.94 -8.95 1.86
CA ASN A 135 1.55 -9.32 3.12
C ASN A 135 1.82 -10.83 3.24
N SER A 136 0.96 -11.66 2.63
CA SER A 136 1.11 -13.12 2.62
C SER A 136 2.28 -13.65 1.77
N TYR A 137 2.98 -12.77 1.02
CA TYR A 137 4.11 -13.12 0.16
C TYR A 137 5.33 -12.21 0.34
N LEU A 138 5.14 -10.93 0.75
CA LEU A 138 6.17 -9.90 0.62
C LEU A 138 6.39 -9.08 1.89
N TYR A 139 5.85 -9.49 3.07
CA TYR A 139 6.16 -8.86 4.35
C TYR A 139 7.32 -9.57 5.02
N PHE A 140 8.52 -9.02 4.85
CA PHE A 140 9.76 -9.60 5.35
C PHE A 140 10.02 -9.38 6.84
N ASP A 141 9.12 -8.69 7.51
CA ASP A 141 9.04 -8.59 8.97
C ASP A 141 8.36 -9.81 9.62
N TYR A 142 7.80 -10.75 8.82
CA TYR A 142 7.27 -12.01 9.31
C TYR A 142 8.37 -13.05 9.55
N TYR A 143 8.14 -13.99 10.46
CA TYR A 143 9.07 -15.10 10.74
C TYR A 143 9.39 -15.91 9.47
N GLN A 144 10.66 -16.26 9.30
CA GLN A 144 11.10 -17.14 8.22
C GLN A 144 10.94 -18.62 8.57
N SER A 145 10.93 -18.95 9.86
CA SER A 145 10.89 -20.30 10.42
C SER A 145 9.64 -20.47 11.29
N THR A 146 9.28 -21.71 11.53
CA THR A 146 8.26 -22.08 12.53
C THR A 146 8.84 -22.23 13.94
N ASP A 147 10.16 -22.21 14.09
CA ASP A 147 10.87 -22.26 15.37
C ASP A 147 11.02 -20.88 15.97
N THR A 148 9.90 -20.28 16.33
CA THR A 148 9.84 -18.89 16.84
C THR A 148 10.47 -18.72 18.23
N GLU A 149 10.83 -19.82 18.92
CA GLU A 149 11.54 -19.75 20.21
C GLU A 149 13.01 -19.43 20.04
N HIS A 150 13.60 -19.81 18.90
CA HIS A 150 15.02 -19.56 18.62
C HIS A 150 15.24 -18.45 17.59
N ASP A 151 14.20 -18.04 16.87
CA ASP A 151 14.25 -16.91 15.95
C ASP A 151 14.27 -15.56 16.69
N PRO A 152 14.89 -14.51 16.14
CA PRO A 152 14.71 -13.15 16.62
C PRO A 152 13.24 -12.76 16.69
N LEU A 153 12.86 -12.03 17.74
CA LEU A 153 11.48 -11.58 17.89
C LEU A 153 11.00 -10.80 16.64
N ALA A 154 9.87 -11.22 16.10
CA ALA A 154 9.20 -10.57 14.97
C ALA A 154 7.75 -10.19 15.33
N ILE A 155 7.10 -9.42 14.48
CA ILE A 155 5.70 -9.00 14.68
C ILE A 155 4.72 -10.18 14.71
N GLY A 156 5.09 -11.31 14.11
CA GLY A 156 4.26 -12.50 13.91
C GLY A 156 4.26 -12.94 12.45
N GLY A 157 3.25 -13.70 12.06
CA GLY A 157 3.15 -14.23 10.71
C GLY A 157 4.21 -15.33 10.42
N TYR A 158 4.10 -15.95 9.26
CA TYR A 158 5.09 -16.93 8.76
C TYR A 158 5.21 -16.78 7.26
N LEU A 159 6.42 -16.48 6.80
CA LEU A 159 6.73 -16.24 5.40
C LEU A 159 8.07 -16.90 5.05
N PRO A 160 8.09 -18.20 4.71
CA PRO A 160 9.31 -18.89 4.28
C PRO A 160 9.73 -18.48 2.87
N LEU A 161 10.98 -18.79 2.51
CA LEU A 161 11.59 -18.48 1.22
C LEU A 161 10.76 -19.00 0.04
N GLU A 162 10.29 -20.25 0.12
CA GLU A 162 9.50 -20.89 -0.94
C GLU A 162 8.20 -20.15 -1.21
N ARG A 163 7.63 -19.53 -0.17
CA ARG A 163 6.40 -18.74 -0.31
C ARG A 163 6.64 -17.47 -1.10
N VAL A 164 7.75 -16.78 -0.84
CA VAL A 164 8.17 -15.60 -1.62
C VAL A 164 8.42 -15.99 -3.07
N TYR A 165 9.16 -17.06 -3.29
CA TYR A 165 9.50 -17.56 -4.63
C TYR A 165 8.28 -18.00 -5.44
N SER A 166 7.24 -18.53 -4.79
CA SER A 166 6.00 -18.95 -5.45
C SER A 166 5.08 -17.79 -5.86
N PHE A 167 5.46 -16.54 -5.60
CA PHE A 167 4.59 -15.40 -5.89
C PHE A 167 4.57 -15.07 -7.39
N GLU A 168 3.37 -15.08 -7.97
CA GLU A 168 3.13 -14.63 -9.36
C GLU A 168 2.39 -13.29 -9.32
N PRO A 169 3.07 -12.17 -9.64
CA PRO A 169 2.51 -10.81 -9.48
C PRO A 169 1.26 -10.55 -10.31
N THR A 170 1.07 -11.25 -11.41
CA THR A 170 -0.05 -11.06 -12.33
C THR A 170 -1.15 -12.10 -12.20
N ALA A 171 -1.01 -13.03 -11.24
CA ALA A 171 -2.00 -14.08 -11.02
C ALA A 171 -3.40 -13.49 -10.75
N GLY A 172 -4.42 -14.01 -11.43
CA GLY A 172 -5.80 -13.56 -11.30
C GLY A 172 -6.14 -12.25 -12.04
N ILE A 173 -5.13 -11.60 -12.66
CA ILE A 173 -5.36 -10.42 -13.51
C ILE A 173 -5.57 -10.86 -14.96
N PRO A 174 -6.70 -10.48 -15.61
CA PRO A 174 -6.91 -10.73 -17.03
C PRO A 174 -5.77 -10.12 -17.87
N GLU A 175 -5.38 -10.82 -18.93
CA GLU A 175 -4.18 -10.50 -19.73
C GLU A 175 -4.15 -9.03 -20.20
N GLU A 176 -5.26 -8.51 -20.65
CA GLU A 176 -5.37 -7.11 -21.12
C GLU A 176 -5.08 -6.06 -20.05
N TYR A 177 -5.17 -6.43 -18.75
CA TYR A 177 -4.92 -5.54 -17.62
C TYR A 177 -3.55 -5.76 -16.94
N ARG A 178 -2.81 -6.83 -17.28
CA ARG A 178 -1.48 -7.13 -16.67
C ARG A 178 -0.46 -6.00 -16.85
N LYS A 179 -0.57 -5.25 -17.94
CA LYS A 179 0.29 -4.09 -18.20
C LYS A 179 0.21 -2.97 -17.17
N TYR A 180 -0.82 -2.98 -16.32
CA TYR A 180 -0.95 -2.02 -15.23
C TYR A 180 -0.19 -2.44 -13.97
N VAL A 181 0.25 -3.68 -13.86
CA VAL A 181 1.18 -4.10 -12.80
C VAL A 181 2.58 -3.62 -13.19
N ILE A 182 3.02 -2.54 -12.56
CA ILE A 182 4.28 -1.87 -12.89
C ILE A 182 5.45 -2.34 -12.01
N GLY A 183 5.18 -3.12 -10.97
CA GLY A 183 6.22 -3.65 -10.10
C GLY A 183 5.69 -4.43 -8.91
N VAL A 184 6.64 -4.96 -8.14
CA VAL A 184 6.43 -5.60 -6.85
C VAL A 184 7.40 -5.01 -5.82
N GLN A 185 7.02 -5.05 -4.55
CA GLN A 185 7.81 -4.55 -3.44
C GLN A 185 7.68 -5.46 -2.24
N ALA A 186 8.78 -5.72 -1.54
CA ALA A 186 8.73 -6.27 -0.19
C ALA A 186 8.73 -5.15 0.85
N ASN A 187 8.05 -5.40 1.97
CA ASN A 187 8.05 -4.50 3.12
C ASN A 187 8.79 -5.14 4.28
N LEU A 188 9.60 -4.33 4.97
CA LEU A 188 10.29 -4.71 6.19
C LEU A 188 9.97 -3.67 7.28
N TRP A 189 8.86 -3.89 7.98
CA TRP A 189 8.46 -3.03 9.09
C TRP A 189 9.35 -3.30 10.31
N THR A 190 9.85 -2.25 10.93
CA THR A 190 10.98 -2.36 11.88
C THR A 190 10.60 -2.24 13.34
N GLU A 191 9.32 -2.37 13.70
CA GLU A 191 8.84 -2.29 15.08
C GLU A 191 9.56 -3.27 16.02
N TYR A 192 9.95 -4.45 15.49
CA TYR A 192 10.64 -5.51 16.20
C TYR A 192 12.05 -5.78 15.69
N ILE A 193 12.60 -4.89 14.85
CA ILE A 193 13.92 -5.06 14.20
C ILE A 193 14.86 -3.95 14.67
N PRO A 194 15.52 -4.11 15.84
CA PRO A 194 16.34 -3.05 16.45
C PRO A 194 17.76 -2.93 15.90
N THR A 195 18.24 -3.90 15.12
CA THR A 195 19.65 -3.94 14.68
C THR A 195 19.77 -4.23 13.19
N PHE A 196 20.87 -3.76 12.57
CA PHE A 196 21.13 -4.01 11.16
C PHE A 196 21.34 -5.50 10.86
N SER A 197 22.00 -6.25 11.77
CA SER A 197 22.15 -7.71 11.61
C SER A 197 20.82 -8.44 11.59
N GLN A 198 19.82 -7.94 12.31
CA GLN A 198 18.46 -8.48 12.21
C GLN A 198 17.77 -8.08 10.90
N VAL A 199 18.03 -6.89 10.36
CA VAL A 199 17.58 -6.52 9.00
C VAL A 199 18.14 -7.52 7.98
N GLU A 200 19.45 -7.81 8.01
CA GLU A 200 20.07 -8.79 7.10
C GLU A 200 19.43 -10.17 7.25
N TYR A 201 19.25 -10.63 8.49
CA TYR A 201 18.60 -11.91 8.77
C TYR A 201 17.15 -11.96 8.20
N MET A 202 16.37 -10.91 8.40
CA MET A 202 14.96 -10.89 7.95
C MET A 202 14.82 -10.75 6.43
N VAL A 203 15.75 -10.06 5.78
CA VAL A 203 15.69 -9.80 4.34
C VAL A 203 16.25 -10.95 3.53
N LEU A 204 17.38 -11.54 3.97
CA LEU A 204 18.05 -12.63 3.24
C LEU A 204 17.57 -14.01 3.72
N PRO A 205 17.42 -15.00 2.82
CA PRO A 205 17.59 -14.91 1.35
C PRO A 205 16.32 -14.49 0.59
N ARG A 206 15.24 -14.09 1.27
CA ARG A 206 13.93 -13.77 0.66
C ARG A 206 14.02 -12.66 -0.38
N MET A 207 14.95 -11.70 -0.22
CA MET A 207 15.17 -10.64 -1.21
C MET A 207 15.71 -11.20 -2.53
N ASP A 208 16.56 -12.24 -2.48
CA ASP A 208 17.08 -12.88 -3.68
C ASP A 208 15.95 -13.59 -4.45
N ALA A 209 15.06 -14.28 -3.71
CA ALA A 209 13.86 -14.89 -4.31
C ALA A 209 12.94 -13.83 -4.94
N LEU A 210 12.73 -12.69 -4.28
CA LEU A 210 11.95 -11.61 -4.84
C LEU A 210 12.60 -11.03 -6.10
N ALA A 211 13.91 -10.85 -6.10
CA ALA A 211 14.66 -10.37 -7.27
C ALA A 211 14.46 -11.32 -8.46
N GLU A 212 14.50 -12.61 -8.23
CA GLU A 212 14.23 -13.61 -9.27
C GLU A 212 12.79 -13.52 -9.79
N VAL A 213 11.80 -13.44 -8.91
CA VAL A 213 10.38 -13.24 -9.28
C VAL A 213 10.18 -11.98 -10.14
N GLN A 214 10.92 -10.90 -9.86
CA GLN A 214 10.80 -9.64 -10.61
C GLN A 214 11.40 -9.70 -12.02
N TRP A 215 12.48 -10.46 -12.20
CA TRP A 215 13.27 -10.46 -13.41
C TRP A 215 13.11 -11.70 -14.27
N THR A 216 12.50 -12.77 -13.73
CA THR A 216 12.36 -14.05 -14.39
C THR A 216 10.89 -14.45 -14.48
N CYS A 217 10.47 -15.00 -15.61
CA CYS A 217 9.17 -15.67 -15.68
C CYS A 217 9.30 -17.05 -15.00
N LEU A 218 8.48 -17.32 -14.00
CA LEU A 218 8.48 -18.61 -13.27
C LEU A 218 8.34 -19.85 -14.19
N LEU A 219 7.76 -19.65 -15.39
CA LEU A 219 7.65 -20.69 -16.42
C LEU A 219 9.00 -21.08 -17.03
N TYR A 220 10.03 -20.23 -16.95
CA TYR A 220 11.37 -20.54 -17.48
C TYR A 220 12.29 -21.23 -16.47
N THR A 221 12.01 -21.10 -15.17
CA THR A 221 12.86 -21.71 -14.14
C THR A 221 12.55 -23.18 -13.90
N SER A 222 11.33 -23.66 -14.21
CA SER A 222 10.98 -25.08 -14.14
C SER A 222 11.64 -25.91 -15.23
N ASP A 223 11.94 -25.34 -16.39
CA ASP A 223 12.58 -26.05 -17.50
C ASP A 223 14.11 -26.14 -17.39
N ALA A 224 14.73 -25.24 -16.60
CA ALA A 224 16.19 -25.24 -16.40
C ALA A 224 16.69 -26.21 -15.32
N ALA A 225 15.79 -26.80 -14.53
CA ALA A 225 16.14 -27.76 -13.49
C ALA A 225 16.06 -29.23 -13.97
N ASP A 226 15.55 -29.48 -15.17
CA ASP A 226 15.38 -30.81 -15.75
C ASP A 226 16.41 -31.14 -16.87
N ASP A 227 17.37 -30.27 -17.16
CA ASP A 227 18.56 -30.52 -18.00
C ASP A 227 19.84 -30.61 -17.14
#